data_4f291546a4940450443c0974633d00af
#
_entry.id   4f291546a4940450443c0974633d00af
#
_cell.length_a   1.000
_cell.length_b   1.000
_cell.length_c   1.000
_cell.angle_alpha   90.00
_cell.angle_beta   90.00
_cell.angle_gamma   90.00
#
_symmetry.space_group_name_H-M   'P 1'
#
loop_
_entity.id
_entity.type
_entity.pdbx_description
1 polymer ?
#
loop_
_entity_poly.entity_id
_entity_poly.type
_entity_poly.pdbx_seq_one_letter_code
_entity_poly.pdbx_strand_id
1 'polypeptide(L)'
;MKWALIAVAILAGLVGIAAIAGSLLPREHVASSRITLPRSADSIWSVVRDPSALVGTWSDLAEARRVDDPAGREVWSEKVSGFEMRLIMEESIPPSRLVTRIDAAAEAVFGGRWVYELAPTDTGTTVTVTEEGWVGNPLFRLMSKLGGQHGSIDRYLVALGRKFGVEVKPEHR
;
A
#
# COMPACT_ATOMS: atom_id res chain seq x y z
N MET A 1 -22.57 -35.42 14.98
CA MET A 1 -21.19 -35.70 14.53
C MET A 1 -21.05 -35.78 13.01
N LYS A 2 -21.82 -36.59 12.27
CA LYS A 2 -21.66 -36.75 10.80
C LYS A 2 -21.78 -35.43 10.03
N TRP A 3 -22.74 -34.57 10.36
CA TRP A 3 -22.94 -33.26 9.71
C TRP A 3 -21.77 -32.30 9.94
N ALA A 4 -21.15 -32.32 11.13
CA ALA A 4 -19.97 -31.51 11.41
C ALA A 4 -18.75 -31.94 10.58
N LEU A 5 -18.56 -33.27 10.42
CA LEU A 5 -17.49 -33.80 9.57
C LEU A 5 -17.70 -33.45 8.09
N ILE A 6 -18.94 -33.51 7.61
CA ILE A 6 -19.29 -33.12 6.23
C ILE A 6 -19.01 -31.62 6.04
N ALA A 7 -19.43 -30.76 6.97
CA ALA A 7 -19.16 -29.32 6.89
C ALA A 7 -17.65 -29.00 6.86
N VAL A 8 -16.85 -29.67 7.71
CA VAL A 8 -15.38 -29.51 7.71
C VAL A 8 -14.78 -29.98 6.39
N ALA A 9 -15.23 -31.11 5.86
CA ALA A 9 -14.73 -31.62 4.57
C ALA A 9 -15.05 -30.65 3.40
N ILE A 10 -16.26 -30.10 3.37
CA ILE A 10 -16.67 -29.10 2.37
C ILE A 10 -15.78 -27.85 2.51
N LEU A 11 -15.59 -27.32 3.72
CA LEU A 11 -14.76 -26.14 3.96
C LEU A 11 -13.31 -26.38 3.53
N ALA A 12 -12.74 -27.52 3.89
CA ALA A 12 -11.38 -27.90 3.47
C ALA A 12 -11.27 -28.00 1.95
N GLY A 13 -12.28 -28.57 1.28
CA GLY A 13 -12.36 -28.64 -0.18
C GLY A 13 -12.40 -27.22 -0.82
N LEU A 14 -13.21 -26.32 -0.30
CA LEU A 14 -13.30 -24.93 -0.78
C LEU A 14 -11.98 -24.19 -0.61
N VAL A 15 -11.33 -24.32 0.54
CA VAL A 15 -10.00 -23.73 0.78
C VAL A 15 -8.96 -24.32 -0.17
N GLY A 16 -8.99 -25.62 -0.43
CA GLY A 16 -8.12 -26.27 -1.40
C GLY A 16 -8.31 -25.72 -2.82
N ILE A 17 -9.55 -25.60 -3.28
CA ILE A 17 -9.88 -25.01 -4.58
C ILE A 17 -9.39 -23.55 -4.66
N ALA A 18 -9.64 -22.75 -3.62
CA ALA A 18 -9.20 -21.36 -3.56
C ALA A 18 -7.66 -21.26 -3.58
N ALA A 19 -6.94 -22.15 -2.89
CA ALA A 19 -5.49 -22.18 -2.91
C ALA A 19 -4.94 -22.56 -4.30
N ILE A 20 -5.55 -23.54 -4.98
CA ILE A 20 -5.19 -23.89 -6.37
C ILE A 20 -5.45 -22.71 -7.29
N ALA A 21 -6.64 -22.10 -7.25
CA ALA A 21 -6.96 -20.92 -8.06
C ALA A 21 -5.97 -19.77 -7.82
N GLY A 22 -5.66 -19.49 -6.55
CA GLY A 22 -4.67 -18.47 -6.19
C GLY A 22 -3.24 -18.82 -6.64
N SER A 23 -2.86 -20.08 -6.71
CA SER A 23 -1.53 -20.49 -7.19
C SER A 23 -1.32 -20.27 -8.69
N LEU A 24 -2.41 -20.24 -9.47
CA LEU A 24 -2.41 -19.92 -10.90
C LEU A 24 -2.32 -18.41 -11.19
N LEU A 25 -2.54 -17.56 -10.19
CA LEU A 25 -2.42 -16.12 -10.35
C LEU A 25 -0.96 -15.66 -10.29
N PRO A 26 -0.57 -14.60 -11.02
CA PRO A 26 0.75 -13.99 -10.90
C PRO A 26 1.07 -13.62 -9.45
N ARG A 27 2.32 -13.80 -9.04
CA ARG A 27 2.81 -13.37 -7.72
C ARG A 27 2.99 -11.85 -7.66
N GLU A 28 3.46 -11.28 -8.75
CA GLU A 28 3.74 -9.87 -8.89
C GLU A 28 2.54 -9.12 -9.46
N HIS A 29 2.41 -7.87 -9.05
CA HIS A 29 1.41 -6.96 -9.59
C HIS A 29 1.96 -5.54 -9.61
N VAL A 30 1.43 -4.75 -10.52
CA VAL A 30 1.65 -3.30 -10.58
C VAL A 30 0.29 -2.64 -10.63
N ALA A 31 0.09 -1.67 -9.75
CA ALA A 31 -1.12 -0.84 -9.73
C ALA A 31 -0.71 0.62 -9.59
N SER A 32 -1.36 1.50 -10.32
CA SER A 32 -1.07 2.93 -10.28
C SER A 32 -2.36 3.73 -10.20
N SER A 33 -2.42 4.69 -9.28
CA SER A 33 -3.54 5.62 -9.14
C SER A 33 -3.01 7.04 -8.96
N ARG A 34 -3.81 8.03 -9.37
CA ARG A 34 -3.45 9.43 -9.23
C ARG A 34 -4.62 10.28 -8.76
N ILE A 35 -4.27 11.43 -8.16
CA ILE A 35 -5.17 12.54 -7.86
C ILE A 35 -4.50 13.86 -8.21
N THR A 36 -5.30 14.93 -8.37
CA THR A 36 -4.78 16.29 -8.45
C THR A 36 -5.28 17.08 -7.24
N LEU A 37 -4.35 17.77 -6.56
CA LEU A 37 -4.63 18.61 -5.40
C LEU A 37 -4.31 20.07 -5.72
N PRO A 38 -5.16 21.05 -5.32
CA PRO A 38 -4.90 22.48 -5.51
C PRO A 38 -3.89 23.00 -4.45
N ARG A 39 -2.70 22.42 -4.45
CA ARG A 39 -1.60 22.71 -3.53
C ARG A 39 -0.27 22.62 -4.28
N SER A 40 0.74 23.34 -3.79
CA SER A 40 2.10 23.25 -4.33
C SER A 40 2.72 21.88 -4.04
N ALA A 41 3.66 21.46 -4.89
CA ALA A 41 4.40 20.22 -4.71
C ALA A 41 5.13 20.18 -3.36
N ASP A 42 5.71 21.30 -2.92
CA ASP A 42 6.40 21.39 -1.61
C ASP A 42 5.46 21.12 -0.43
N SER A 43 4.25 21.68 -0.47
CA SER A 43 3.24 21.43 0.57
C SER A 43 2.85 19.96 0.64
N ILE A 44 2.64 19.32 -0.51
CA ILE A 44 2.27 17.91 -0.58
C ILE A 44 3.46 17.04 -0.17
N TRP A 45 4.66 17.40 -0.63
CA TRP A 45 5.91 16.72 -0.31
C TRP A 45 6.14 16.59 1.19
N SER A 46 5.90 17.66 1.95
CA SER A 46 6.07 17.65 3.40
C SER A 46 5.21 16.59 4.11
N VAL A 47 4.04 16.25 3.54
CA VAL A 47 3.14 15.21 4.05
C VAL A 47 3.56 13.82 3.53
N VAL A 48 3.85 13.70 2.24
CA VAL A 48 4.23 12.42 1.62
C VAL A 48 5.54 11.91 2.18
N ARG A 49 6.46 12.81 2.51
CA ARG A 49 7.80 12.50 3.04
C ARG A 49 7.77 12.08 4.52
N ASP A 50 6.72 12.44 5.24
CA ASP A 50 6.54 12.11 6.65
C ASP A 50 5.26 11.25 6.83
N PRO A 51 5.39 9.92 6.84
CA PRO A 51 4.23 9.03 7.02
C PRO A 51 3.40 9.33 8.27
N SER A 52 4.02 9.84 9.34
CA SER A 52 3.31 10.17 10.59
C SER A 52 2.28 11.29 10.41
N ALA A 53 2.45 12.13 9.37
CA ALA A 53 1.52 13.21 9.06
C ALA A 53 0.12 12.72 8.67
N LEU A 54 -0.04 11.48 8.25
CA LEU A 54 -1.32 10.86 7.89
C LEU A 54 -1.97 10.04 9.01
N VAL A 55 -1.31 9.88 10.16
CA VAL A 55 -1.92 9.22 11.34
C VAL A 55 -3.18 10.00 11.75
N GLY A 56 -4.27 9.27 11.95
CA GLY A 56 -5.60 9.86 12.23
C GLY A 56 -6.37 10.36 11.01
N THR A 57 -5.73 10.49 9.85
CA THR A 57 -6.40 10.87 8.58
C THR A 57 -6.55 9.65 7.66
N TRP A 58 -5.55 8.82 7.60
CA TRP A 58 -5.61 7.54 6.89
C TRP A 58 -6.07 6.45 7.88
N SER A 59 -7.29 5.95 7.68
CA SER A 59 -7.92 4.99 8.61
C SER A 59 -7.14 3.69 8.78
N ASP A 60 -6.38 3.30 7.77
CA ASP A 60 -5.59 2.07 7.81
C ASP A 60 -4.28 2.25 8.60
N LEU A 61 -3.80 3.48 8.74
CA LEU A 61 -2.55 3.82 9.43
C LEU A 61 -2.79 4.15 10.90
N ALA A 62 -2.48 3.22 11.77
CA ALA A 62 -2.62 3.39 13.21
C ALA A 62 -1.41 4.11 13.85
N GLU A 63 -0.21 3.83 13.34
CA GLU A 63 1.04 4.39 13.87
C GLU A 63 2.09 4.47 12.75
N ALA A 64 2.89 5.53 12.76
CA ALA A 64 4.10 5.65 11.95
C ALA A 64 5.17 6.36 12.76
N ARG A 65 6.38 5.80 12.81
CA ARG A 65 7.52 6.37 13.52
C ARG A 65 8.83 6.02 12.84
N ARG A 66 9.76 6.95 12.85
CA ARG A 66 11.12 6.68 12.42
C ARG A 66 11.81 5.73 13.40
N VAL A 67 12.57 4.78 12.89
CA VAL A 67 13.30 3.80 13.69
C VAL A 67 14.77 3.77 13.28
N ASP A 68 15.63 3.43 14.22
CA ASP A 68 17.04 3.24 13.95
C ASP A 68 17.26 2.00 13.07
N ASP A 69 18.21 2.12 12.15
CA ASP A 69 18.66 1.02 11.30
C ASP A 69 20.18 0.87 11.39
N PRO A 70 20.70 -0.33 11.75
CA PRO A 70 22.12 -0.56 11.90
C PRO A 70 22.94 -0.30 10.62
N ALA A 71 22.31 -0.39 9.45
CA ALA A 71 22.93 -0.07 8.17
C ALA A 71 22.91 1.43 7.83
N GLY A 72 22.39 2.28 8.71
CA GLY A 72 22.29 3.73 8.52
C GLY A 72 21.27 4.18 7.48
N ARG A 73 20.36 3.28 7.06
CA ARG A 73 19.27 3.61 6.14
C ARG A 73 18.20 4.41 6.89
N GLU A 74 17.46 5.21 6.17
CA GLU A 74 16.26 5.81 6.73
C GLU A 74 15.10 4.80 6.70
N VAL A 75 14.62 4.42 7.88
CA VAL A 75 13.60 3.40 8.05
C VAL A 75 12.47 3.93 8.92
N TRP A 76 11.25 3.62 8.50
CA TRP A 76 10.03 3.88 9.25
C TRP A 76 9.38 2.55 9.67
N SER A 77 8.85 2.50 10.88
CA SER A 77 7.92 1.45 11.31
C SER A 77 6.52 2.00 11.20
N GLU A 78 5.68 1.30 10.45
CA GLU A 78 4.28 1.64 10.25
C GLU A 78 3.38 0.48 10.66
N LYS A 79 2.25 0.81 11.30
CA LYS A 79 1.18 -0.16 11.58
C LYS A 79 -0.01 0.14 10.70
N VAL A 80 -0.13 -0.62 9.61
CA VAL A 80 -1.15 -0.43 8.57
C VAL A 80 -2.06 -1.65 8.51
N SER A 81 -3.39 -1.45 8.61
CA SER A 81 -4.39 -2.53 8.57
C SER A 81 -4.11 -3.68 9.56
N GLY A 82 -3.50 -3.36 10.70
CA GLY A 82 -3.12 -4.32 11.75
C GLY A 82 -1.79 -5.04 11.53
N PHE A 83 -1.10 -4.82 10.41
CA PHE A 83 0.24 -5.34 10.15
C PHE A 83 1.29 -4.29 10.52
N GLU A 84 2.34 -4.71 11.21
CA GLU A 84 3.52 -3.88 11.43
C GLU A 84 4.51 -4.14 10.28
N MET A 85 4.94 -3.05 9.64
CA MET A 85 5.86 -3.08 8.50
C MET A 85 7.01 -2.11 8.74
N ARG A 86 8.19 -2.50 8.27
CA ARG A 86 9.34 -1.59 8.17
C ARG A 86 9.45 -1.12 6.73
N LEU A 87 9.50 0.19 6.53
CA LEU A 87 9.65 0.82 5.23
C LEU A 87 11.02 1.49 5.14
N ILE A 88 11.80 1.11 4.14
CA ILE A 88 13.05 1.76 3.80
C ILE A 88 12.76 2.89 2.81
N MET A 89 13.24 4.09 3.08
CA MET A 89 13.25 5.19 2.11
C MET A 89 14.42 4.95 1.15
N GLU A 90 14.12 4.42 -0.06
CA GLU A 90 15.15 4.08 -1.06
C GLU A 90 15.60 5.27 -1.88
N GLU A 91 14.65 6.15 -2.21
CA GLU A 91 14.92 7.35 -3.02
C GLU A 91 14.11 8.52 -2.48
N SER A 92 14.70 9.70 -2.45
CA SER A 92 14.03 10.94 -2.03
C SER A 92 14.58 12.11 -2.83
N ILE A 93 13.81 12.57 -3.83
CA ILE A 93 14.12 13.72 -4.71
C ILE A 93 13.07 14.80 -4.49
N PRO A 94 13.30 15.73 -3.55
CA PRO A 94 12.34 16.80 -3.28
C PRO A 94 12.15 17.74 -4.48
N PRO A 95 10.92 18.23 -4.70
CA PRO A 95 9.66 17.78 -4.15
C PRO A 95 8.93 16.80 -5.09
N SER A 96 9.67 16.06 -5.94
CA SER A 96 9.11 15.40 -7.12
C SER A 96 8.97 13.88 -7.00
N ARG A 97 9.86 13.20 -6.26
CA ARG A 97 9.87 11.72 -6.27
C ARG A 97 10.32 11.13 -4.94
N LEU A 98 9.54 10.17 -4.44
CA LEU A 98 9.86 9.34 -3.28
C LEU A 98 9.68 7.87 -3.64
N VAL A 99 10.59 7.02 -3.20
CA VAL A 99 10.44 5.57 -3.30
C VAL A 99 10.59 4.97 -1.90
N THR A 100 9.59 4.22 -1.49
CA THR A 100 9.62 3.44 -0.25
C THR A 100 9.51 1.96 -0.56
N ARG A 101 10.24 1.12 0.18
CA ARG A 101 10.19 -0.33 0.03
C ARG A 101 9.95 -1.01 1.37
N ILE A 102 9.10 -2.02 1.37
CA ILE A 102 8.89 -2.89 2.53
C ILE A 102 10.18 -3.69 2.78
N ASP A 103 10.73 -3.59 4.00
CA ASP A 103 11.86 -4.40 4.47
C ASP A 103 11.36 -5.81 4.83
N ALA A 104 11.01 -6.56 3.80
CA ALA A 104 10.38 -7.87 3.93
C ALA A 104 11.44 -8.94 4.21
N ALA A 105 11.18 -9.78 5.22
CA ALA A 105 11.95 -11.00 5.44
C ALA A 105 11.73 -12.01 4.30
N ALA A 106 12.61 -13.01 4.20
CA ALA A 106 12.54 -14.02 3.14
C ALA A 106 11.23 -14.83 3.16
N GLU A 107 10.63 -15.00 4.35
CA GLU A 107 9.37 -15.72 4.58
C GLU A 107 8.15 -14.82 4.56
N ALA A 108 8.29 -13.55 4.19
CA ALA A 108 7.18 -12.62 4.17
C ALA A 108 6.07 -13.08 3.22
N VAL A 109 4.84 -12.84 3.61
CA VAL A 109 3.66 -13.20 2.82
C VAL A 109 3.38 -12.22 1.69
N PHE A 110 3.93 -11.02 1.77
CA PHE A 110 3.87 -9.98 0.75
C PHE A 110 5.06 -9.03 0.91
N GLY A 111 5.33 -8.25 -0.13
CA GLY A 111 6.33 -7.20 -0.13
C GLY A 111 6.21 -6.35 -1.38
N GLY A 112 7.10 -5.38 -1.53
CA GLY A 112 7.10 -4.51 -2.68
C GLY A 112 7.57 -3.10 -2.34
N ARG A 113 7.34 -2.19 -3.27
CA ARG A 113 7.68 -0.77 -3.14
C ARG A 113 6.55 0.12 -3.63
N TRP A 114 6.49 1.31 -3.09
CA TRP A 114 5.65 2.38 -3.58
C TRP A 114 6.51 3.49 -4.15
N VAL A 115 6.13 3.94 -5.34
CA VAL A 115 6.73 5.07 -6.04
C VAL A 115 5.74 6.22 -6.02
N TYR A 116 6.14 7.33 -5.43
CA TYR A 116 5.35 8.57 -5.40
C TYR A 116 5.96 9.55 -6.38
N GLU A 117 5.14 10.10 -7.26
CA GLU A 117 5.55 11.12 -8.22
C GLU A 117 4.63 12.33 -8.09
N LEU A 118 5.23 13.51 -7.91
CA LEU A 118 4.55 14.77 -7.78
C LEU A 118 4.88 15.65 -8.98
N ALA A 119 3.88 15.92 -9.82
CA ALA A 119 4.03 16.72 -11.01
C ALA A 119 3.21 18.02 -10.87
N PRO A 120 3.85 19.21 -10.80
CA PRO A 120 3.15 20.49 -10.83
C PRO A 120 2.28 20.64 -12.07
N THR A 121 1.12 21.29 -11.88
CA THR A 121 0.18 21.65 -12.96
C THR A 121 -0.24 23.11 -12.78
N ASP A 122 -0.95 23.69 -13.75
CA ASP A 122 -1.44 25.07 -13.67
C ASP A 122 -2.39 25.31 -12.48
N THR A 123 -3.06 24.25 -11.99
CA THR A 123 -4.07 24.34 -10.93
C THR A 123 -3.64 23.70 -9.61
N GLY A 124 -2.40 23.21 -9.51
CA GLY A 124 -1.90 22.55 -8.32
C GLY A 124 -0.84 21.50 -8.61
N THR A 125 -0.99 20.30 -8.06
CA THR A 125 -0.03 19.20 -8.26
C THR A 125 -0.78 17.89 -8.45
N THR A 126 -0.41 17.14 -9.48
CA THR A 126 -0.82 15.75 -9.64
C THR A 126 0.11 14.85 -8.83
N VAL A 127 -0.47 14.04 -7.96
CA VAL A 127 0.21 13.00 -7.20
C VAL A 127 -0.14 11.65 -7.80
N THR A 128 0.86 10.94 -8.28
CA THR A 128 0.72 9.55 -8.74
C THR A 128 1.41 8.63 -7.75
N VAL A 129 0.74 7.57 -7.35
CA VAL A 129 1.34 6.50 -6.55
C VAL A 129 1.25 5.20 -7.32
N THR A 130 2.40 4.56 -7.49
CA THR A 130 2.51 3.24 -8.14
C THR A 130 3.00 2.24 -7.10
N GLU A 131 2.22 1.17 -6.91
CA GLU A 131 2.60 -0.01 -6.13
C GLU A 131 3.17 -1.07 -7.07
N GLU A 132 4.39 -1.48 -6.81
CA GLU A 132 5.04 -2.63 -7.43
C GLU A 132 5.18 -3.69 -6.33
N GLY A 133 4.24 -4.61 -6.27
CA GLY A 133 4.11 -5.56 -5.17
C GLY A 133 4.17 -7.01 -5.60
N TRP A 134 4.38 -7.87 -4.61
CA TRP A 134 4.25 -9.31 -4.74
C TRP A 134 3.52 -9.91 -3.55
N VAL A 135 2.76 -10.97 -3.79
CA VAL A 135 2.03 -11.73 -2.77
C VAL A 135 2.45 -13.19 -2.85
N GLY A 136 3.09 -13.70 -1.81
CA GLY A 136 3.59 -15.08 -1.73
C GLY A 136 2.49 -16.10 -1.53
N ASN A 137 1.52 -15.80 -0.66
CA ASN A 137 0.47 -16.75 -0.27
C ASN A 137 -0.65 -16.82 -1.34
N PRO A 138 -1.00 -18.02 -1.86
CA PRO A 138 -2.02 -18.17 -2.89
C PRO A 138 -3.41 -17.66 -2.49
N LEU A 139 -3.83 -17.86 -1.25
CA LEU A 139 -5.13 -17.38 -0.79
C LEU A 139 -5.19 -15.86 -0.74
N PHE A 140 -4.11 -15.22 -0.26
CA PHE A 140 -3.99 -13.76 -0.29
C PHE A 140 -3.96 -13.21 -1.71
N ARG A 141 -3.30 -13.91 -2.67
CA ARG A 141 -3.35 -13.53 -4.09
C ARG A 141 -4.77 -13.51 -4.65
N LEU A 142 -5.53 -14.56 -4.36
CA LEU A 142 -6.92 -14.63 -4.79
C LEU A 142 -7.75 -13.50 -4.18
N MET A 143 -7.61 -13.25 -2.87
CA MET A 143 -8.30 -12.16 -2.17
C MET A 143 -7.91 -10.79 -2.73
N SER A 144 -6.63 -10.52 -2.96
CA SER A 144 -6.15 -9.27 -3.55
C SER A 144 -6.71 -9.06 -4.96
N LYS A 145 -6.77 -10.14 -5.78
CA LYS A 145 -7.36 -10.06 -7.13
C LYS A 145 -8.85 -9.74 -7.09
N LEU A 146 -9.60 -10.33 -6.17
CA LEU A 146 -11.05 -10.10 -6.01
C LEU A 146 -11.35 -8.74 -5.37
N GLY A 147 -10.52 -8.28 -4.43
CA GLY A 147 -10.68 -7.01 -3.73
C GLY A 147 -10.22 -5.78 -4.51
N GLY A 148 -9.54 -5.97 -5.65
CA GLY A 148 -8.96 -4.91 -6.47
C GLY A 148 -7.55 -4.52 -6.03
N GLN A 149 -6.64 -4.42 -6.99
CA GLN A 149 -5.22 -4.13 -6.75
C GLN A 149 -4.93 -2.67 -6.39
N HIS A 150 -5.87 -1.75 -6.66
CA HIS A 150 -5.74 -0.32 -6.38
C HIS A 150 -6.18 0.08 -4.96
N GLY A 151 -6.80 -0.84 -4.20
CA GLY A 151 -7.50 -0.48 -2.97
C GLY A 151 -6.62 0.17 -1.89
N SER A 152 -5.36 -0.25 -1.72
CA SER A 152 -4.42 0.35 -0.76
C SER A 152 -4.02 1.77 -1.17
N ILE A 153 -3.65 1.93 -2.44
CA ILE A 153 -3.24 3.22 -3.01
C ILE A 153 -4.40 4.21 -2.99
N ASP A 154 -5.60 3.77 -3.36
CA ASP A 154 -6.77 4.65 -3.41
C ASP A 154 -7.12 5.18 -2.01
N ARG A 155 -7.09 4.33 -0.98
CA ARG A 155 -7.33 4.76 0.41
C ARG A 155 -6.26 5.74 0.89
N TYR A 156 -4.99 5.52 0.53
CA TYR A 156 -3.91 6.47 0.81
C TYR A 156 -4.15 7.82 0.14
N LEU A 157 -4.47 7.84 -1.16
CA LEU A 157 -4.70 9.07 -1.92
C LEU A 157 -5.93 9.83 -1.42
N VAL A 158 -6.99 9.13 -1.02
CA VAL A 158 -8.17 9.75 -0.37
C VAL A 158 -7.78 10.37 0.98
N ALA A 159 -6.96 9.69 1.78
CA ALA A 159 -6.48 10.23 3.05
C ALA A 159 -5.58 11.46 2.84
N LEU A 160 -4.73 11.44 1.82
CA LEU A 160 -3.90 12.59 1.43
C LEU A 160 -4.78 13.78 1.01
N GLY A 161 -5.83 13.56 0.21
CA GLY A 161 -6.81 14.59 -0.13
C GLY A 161 -7.46 15.19 1.11
N ARG A 162 -7.95 14.37 2.03
CA ARG A 162 -8.57 14.79 3.30
C ARG A 162 -7.62 15.59 4.18
N LYS A 163 -6.33 15.25 4.20
CA LYS A 163 -5.30 16.01 4.93
C LYS A 163 -5.23 17.47 4.49
N PHE A 164 -5.50 17.73 3.21
CA PHE A 164 -5.55 19.08 2.63
C PHE A 164 -6.97 19.66 2.55
N GLY A 165 -7.97 19.00 3.14
CA GLY A 165 -9.36 19.44 3.13
C GLY A 165 -10.05 19.31 1.76
N VAL A 166 -9.58 18.39 0.92
CA VAL A 166 -10.09 18.16 -0.44
C VAL A 166 -10.65 16.73 -0.53
N GLU A 167 -11.89 16.60 -0.99
CA GLU A 167 -12.43 15.32 -1.39
C GLU A 167 -11.93 14.98 -2.80
N VAL A 168 -11.36 13.80 -2.94
CA VAL A 168 -10.77 13.33 -4.20
C VAL A 168 -11.31 11.96 -4.57
N LYS A 169 -11.34 11.68 -5.87
CA LYS A 169 -11.59 10.35 -6.41
C LYS A 169 -10.35 9.92 -7.20
N PRO A 170 -9.64 8.87 -6.75
CA PRO A 170 -8.48 8.36 -7.48
C PRO A 170 -8.84 7.89 -8.89
N GLU A 171 -7.96 8.17 -9.84
CA GLU A 171 -8.02 7.69 -11.21
C GLU A 171 -6.97 6.59 -11.39
N HIS A 172 -7.39 5.42 -11.90
CA HIS A 172 -6.50 4.29 -12.18
C HIS A 172 -5.77 4.47 -13.51
N ARG A 173 -4.55 3.94 -13.58
CA ARG A 173 -3.71 3.96 -14.78
C ARG A 173 -3.23 2.56 -15.13
#